data_cd8e0aa9c793595ba6f4db380c3fe043
#
_entry.id   cd8e0aa9c793595ba6f4db380c3fe043
#
_cell.length_a   1.000
_cell.length_b   1.000
_cell.length_c   1.000
_cell.angle_alpha   90.00
_cell.angle_beta   90.00
_cell.angle_gamma   90.00
#
_symmetry.space_group_name_H-M   'P 1'
#
loop_
_entity.id
_entity.type
_entity.pdbx_description
1 polymer ?
#
loop_
_entity_poly.entity_id
_entity_poly.type
_entity_poly.pdbx_seq_one_letter_code
_entity_poly.pdbx_strand_id
1 'polypeptide(L)'
;KFCAVDTGNPKGWLDQDEPANTAKSVKLMGLKYLVLTSVNRDDLADGGAQHYADVVVKVKQLNPELDVEVLTPDFLGILDSIETVVNSGITVFAQNIETVKRLTHPVRDPRASYEQTLKVLAYAKKYKPEILTKTSLMLGLGETEEEILQTMDDLRANHVDILTMGQYLQPTLNHLEIDRYI
;
A
#
# COMPACT_ATOMS: atom_id res chain seq x y z
N LYS A 1 -11.04 10.56 -1.89
CA LYS A 1 -11.50 11.55 -2.89
C LYS A 1 -11.06 11.16 -4.31
N PHE A 2 -10.01 10.36 -4.45
CA PHE A 2 -9.48 9.90 -5.75
C PHE A 2 -9.86 8.43 -6.06
N CYS A 3 -10.31 7.66 -5.08
CA CYS A 3 -10.59 6.23 -5.17
C CYS A 3 -12.09 5.97 -5.08
N ALA A 4 -12.62 5.07 -5.93
CA ALA A 4 -14.02 4.66 -5.98
C ALA A 4 -14.33 3.41 -5.14
N VAL A 5 -13.43 3.00 -4.25
CA VAL A 5 -13.69 1.88 -3.34
C VAL A 5 -14.76 2.29 -2.33
N ASP A 6 -15.77 1.43 -2.15
CA ASP A 6 -16.81 1.65 -1.17
C ASP A 6 -16.23 1.68 0.25
N THR A 7 -16.67 2.68 1.01
CA THR A 7 -16.32 2.79 2.42
C THR A 7 -17.43 2.17 3.27
N GLY A 8 -17.06 1.20 4.09
CA GLY A 8 -17.97 0.55 5.00
C GLY A 8 -17.27 0.21 6.31
N ASN A 9 -18.03 -0.21 7.29
CA ASN A 9 -17.49 -0.76 8.52
C ASN A 9 -17.99 -2.21 8.67
N PRO A 10 -17.16 -3.22 8.37
CA PRO A 10 -17.50 -4.62 8.50
C PRO A 10 -17.59 -5.10 9.96
N LYS A 11 -17.38 -4.21 10.94
CA LYS A 11 -17.52 -4.47 12.38
C LYS A 11 -16.68 -5.67 12.85
N GLY A 12 -15.43 -5.72 12.40
CA GLY A 12 -14.49 -6.78 12.76
C GLY A 12 -14.68 -8.09 11.98
N TRP A 13 -15.63 -8.18 11.05
CA TRP A 13 -15.78 -9.40 10.25
C TRP A 13 -14.58 -9.66 9.33
N LEU A 14 -14.11 -10.90 9.32
CA LEU A 14 -13.05 -11.41 8.47
C LEU A 14 -13.49 -12.75 7.87
N ASP A 15 -13.20 -12.97 6.60
CA ASP A 15 -13.36 -14.28 5.96
C ASP A 15 -12.22 -15.21 6.40
N GLN A 16 -12.53 -16.18 7.24
CA GLN A 16 -11.55 -17.14 7.76
C GLN A 16 -10.99 -18.09 6.69
N ASP A 17 -11.70 -18.24 5.57
CA ASP A 17 -11.27 -19.10 4.46
C ASP A 17 -10.46 -18.33 3.40
N GLU A 18 -10.42 -17.00 3.46
CA GLU A 18 -9.71 -16.15 2.50
C GLU A 18 -8.23 -16.53 2.33
N PRO A 19 -7.44 -16.78 3.40
CA PRO A 19 -6.05 -17.18 3.25
C PRO A 19 -5.88 -18.47 2.42
N ALA A 20 -6.72 -19.48 2.69
CA ALA A 20 -6.66 -20.75 2.00
C ALA A 20 -7.16 -20.64 0.54
N ASN A 21 -8.23 -19.89 0.31
CA ASN A 21 -8.83 -19.70 -1.01
C ASN A 21 -7.91 -18.87 -1.91
N THR A 22 -7.31 -17.80 -1.39
CA THR A 22 -6.32 -17.00 -2.11
C THR A 22 -5.11 -17.84 -2.52
N ALA A 23 -4.54 -18.60 -1.59
CA ALA A 23 -3.39 -19.46 -1.88
C ALA A 23 -3.66 -20.50 -2.98
N LYS A 24 -4.86 -21.12 -2.97
CA LYS A 24 -5.29 -22.06 -4.03
C LYS A 24 -5.45 -21.37 -5.37
N SER A 25 -6.09 -20.20 -5.39
CA SER A 25 -6.31 -19.42 -6.62
C SER A 25 -4.97 -19.02 -7.25
N VAL A 26 -4.04 -18.50 -6.46
CA VAL A 26 -2.69 -18.14 -6.91
C VAL A 26 -1.97 -19.35 -7.51
N LYS A 27 -2.05 -20.52 -6.87
CA LYS A 27 -1.46 -21.76 -7.39
C LYS A 27 -2.05 -22.17 -8.72
N LEU A 28 -3.38 -22.09 -8.86
CA LEU A 28 -4.07 -22.43 -10.11
C LEU A 28 -3.69 -21.47 -11.26
N MET A 29 -3.44 -20.19 -10.95
CA MET A 29 -3.01 -19.19 -11.93
C MET A 29 -1.55 -19.36 -12.37
N GLY A 30 -0.73 -20.11 -11.64
CA GLY A 30 0.68 -20.34 -11.95
C GLY A 30 1.52 -19.07 -11.95
N LEU A 31 1.24 -18.12 -11.03
CA LEU A 31 1.91 -16.84 -10.98
C LEU A 31 3.36 -16.98 -10.51
N LYS A 32 4.21 -16.04 -10.97
CA LYS A 32 5.58 -15.85 -10.48
C LYS A 32 5.69 -14.62 -9.57
N TYR A 33 4.76 -13.69 -9.70
CA TYR A 33 4.68 -12.47 -8.93
C TYR A 33 3.22 -12.17 -8.60
N LEU A 34 2.95 -11.82 -7.35
CA LEU A 34 1.62 -11.52 -6.86
C LEU A 34 1.63 -10.17 -6.16
N VAL A 35 0.66 -9.31 -6.48
CA VAL A 35 0.38 -8.11 -5.70
C VAL A 35 -0.93 -8.33 -4.94
N LEU A 36 -0.84 -8.25 -3.62
CA LEU A 36 -2.00 -8.25 -2.74
C LEU A 36 -2.29 -6.82 -2.29
N THR A 37 -3.56 -6.45 -2.26
CA THR A 37 -4.02 -5.17 -1.72
C THR A 37 -5.24 -5.38 -0.85
N SER A 38 -5.45 -4.49 0.10
CA SER A 38 -6.63 -4.46 0.96
C SER A 38 -7.19 -3.06 1.10
N VAL A 39 -8.41 -2.96 1.57
CA VAL A 39 -8.97 -1.71 2.10
C VAL A 39 -8.44 -1.46 3.52
N ASN A 40 -8.53 -0.22 3.99
CA ASN A 40 -8.24 0.09 5.39
C ASN A 40 -9.24 -0.63 6.32
N ARG A 41 -8.73 -1.24 7.38
CA ARG A 41 -9.49 -1.98 8.38
C ARG A 41 -9.35 -1.31 9.76
N ASP A 42 -9.71 -0.02 9.83
CA ASP A 42 -9.68 0.76 11.08
C ASP A 42 -10.65 0.23 12.14
N ASP A 43 -11.49 -0.74 11.78
CA ASP A 43 -12.37 -1.50 12.67
C ASP A 43 -11.65 -2.64 13.41
N LEU A 44 -10.40 -2.96 13.02
CA LEU A 44 -9.54 -3.95 13.67
C LEU A 44 -8.40 -3.25 14.43
N ALA A 45 -8.07 -3.78 15.60
CA ALA A 45 -7.07 -3.18 16.47
C ALA A 45 -5.66 -3.11 15.86
N ASP A 46 -5.35 -4.04 14.97
CA ASP A 46 -4.08 -4.15 14.24
C ASP A 46 -4.17 -3.59 12.79
N GLY A 47 -5.30 -2.98 12.42
CA GLY A 47 -5.55 -2.52 11.05
C GLY A 47 -5.66 -3.65 10.02
N GLY A 48 -5.86 -4.91 10.46
CA GLY A 48 -5.93 -6.09 9.62
C GLY A 48 -4.56 -6.73 9.29
N ALA A 49 -3.51 -6.33 9.99
CA ALA A 49 -2.14 -6.79 9.72
C ALA A 49 -1.98 -8.31 9.88
N GLN A 50 -2.58 -8.91 10.91
CA GLN A 50 -2.50 -10.36 11.13
C GLN A 50 -3.19 -11.13 10.00
N HIS A 51 -4.39 -10.72 9.61
CA HIS A 51 -5.10 -11.37 8.51
C HIS A 51 -4.32 -11.27 7.19
N TYR A 52 -3.72 -10.11 6.94
CA TYR A 52 -2.84 -9.90 5.79
C TYR A 52 -1.66 -10.88 5.79
N ALA A 53 -0.99 -10.99 6.95
CA ALA A 53 0.13 -11.91 7.13
C ALA A 53 -0.30 -13.37 6.94
N ASP A 54 -1.47 -13.77 7.44
CA ASP A 54 -2.02 -15.12 7.28
C ASP A 54 -2.25 -15.48 5.81
N VAL A 55 -2.75 -14.53 5.00
CA VAL A 55 -2.90 -14.70 3.55
C VAL A 55 -1.54 -14.92 2.90
N VAL A 56 -0.55 -14.08 3.20
CA VAL A 56 0.80 -14.20 2.63
C VAL A 56 1.45 -15.53 3.01
N VAL A 57 1.38 -15.92 4.28
CA VAL A 57 1.95 -17.19 4.79
C VAL A 57 1.32 -18.38 4.04
N LYS A 58 -0.01 -18.40 3.89
CA LYS A 58 -0.70 -19.47 3.14
C LYS A 58 -0.33 -19.49 1.67
N VAL A 59 -0.20 -18.33 1.03
CA VAL A 59 0.25 -18.18 -0.35
C VAL A 59 1.66 -18.78 -0.50
N LYS A 60 2.61 -18.38 0.36
CA LYS A 60 4.00 -18.88 0.33
C LYS A 60 4.11 -20.37 0.64
N GLN A 61 3.26 -20.93 1.52
CA GLN A 61 3.21 -22.37 1.78
C GLN A 61 2.89 -23.21 0.53
N LEU A 62 1.95 -22.74 -0.31
CA LEU A 62 1.56 -23.44 -1.54
C LEU A 62 2.39 -23.04 -2.76
N ASN A 63 3.09 -21.91 -2.71
CA ASN A 63 3.83 -21.30 -3.81
C ASN A 63 5.17 -20.74 -3.28
N PRO A 64 6.13 -21.59 -2.85
CA PRO A 64 7.34 -21.16 -2.14
C PRO A 64 8.23 -20.20 -2.95
N GLU A 65 8.27 -20.37 -4.28
CA GLU A 65 9.10 -19.55 -5.18
C GLU A 65 8.43 -18.25 -5.65
N LEU A 66 7.18 -17.99 -5.21
CA LEU A 66 6.42 -16.82 -5.62
C LEU A 66 6.93 -15.57 -4.93
N ASP A 67 7.21 -14.52 -5.69
CA ASP A 67 7.42 -13.18 -5.13
C ASP A 67 6.08 -12.54 -4.76
N VAL A 68 6.00 -12.02 -3.54
CA VAL A 68 4.77 -11.41 -3.02
C VAL A 68 5.04 -9.94 -2.67
N GLU A 69 4.32 -9.07 -3.34
CA GLU A 69 4.19 -7.64 -3.00
C GLU A 69 2.89 -7.45 -2.22
N VAL A 70 2.96 -6.68 -1.15
CA VAL A 70 1.77 -6.27 -0.39
C VAL A 70 1.62 -4.76 -0.45
N LEU A 71 0.49 -4.28 -0.95
CA LEU A 71 0.10 -2.87 -0.88
C LEU A 71 -0.79 -2.68 0.35
N THR A 72 -0.19 -2.13 1.41
CA THR A 72 -0.79 -2.03 2.73
C THR A 72 -1.41 -0.65 3.00
N PRO A 73 -2.36 -0.56 3.96
CA PRO A 73 -2.64 0.70 4.63
C PRO A 73 -1.43 1.14 5.47
N ASP A 74 -1.49 2.32 6.07
CA ASP A 74 -0.43 2.81 6.95
C ASP A 74 -0.49 2.25 8.38
N PHE A 75 -1.48 1.40 8.68
CA PHE A 75 -1.75 0.82 9.99
C PHE A 75 -1.77 1.85 11.13
N LEU A 76 -2.17 3.11 10.84
CA LEU A 76 -2.10 4.24 11.78
C LEU A 76 -0.70 4.45 12.39
N GLY A 77 0.35 3.95 11.72
CA GLY A 77 1.73 3.99 12.20
C GLY A 77 2.05 3.01 13.33
N ILE A 78 1.21 2.00 13.57
CA ILE A 78 1.44 0.95 14.60
C ILE A 78 2.59 0.05 14.11
N LEU A 79 3.72 0.10 14.81
CA LEU A 79 4.94 -0.60 14.41
C LEU A 79 4.77 -2.12 14.41
N ASP A 80 4.13 -2.69 15.43
CA ASP A 80 3.88 -4.13 15.54
C ASP A 80 3.07 -4.67 14.34
N SER A 81 2.14 -3.88 13.82
CA SER A 81 1.37 -4.23 12.63
C SER A 81 2.25 -4.28 11.37
N ILE A 82 3.17 -3.31 11.23
CA ILE A 82 4.14 -3.30 10.12
C ILE A 82 5.05 -4.52 10.23
N GLU A 83 5.59 -4.81 11.42
CA GLU A 83 6.46 -5.97 11.68
C GLU A 83 5.76 -7.29 11.35
N THR A 84 4.49 -7.43 11.75
CA THR A 84 3.66 -8.62 11.46
C THR A 84 3.61 -8.89 9.96
N VAL A 85 3.31 -7.87 9.16
CA VAL A 85 3.24 -8.01 7.69
C VAL A 85 4.62 -8.28 7.10
N VAL A 86 5.65 -7.54 7.53
CA VAL A 86 7.02 -7.68 7.02
C VAL A 86 7.58 -9.08 7.29
N ASN A 87 7.22 -9.70 8.42
CA ASN A 87 7.68 -11.04 8.79
C ASN A 87 6.91 -12.19 8.11
N SER A 88 5.83 -11.91 7.37
CA SER A 88 5.00 -12.95 6.72
C SER A 88 5.67 -13.65 5.53
N GLY A 89 6.82 -13.16 5.06
CA GLY A 89 7.55 -13.73 3.92
C GLY A 89 7.36 -12.97 2.62
N ILE A 90 7.03 -11.69 2.69
CA ILE A 90 6.91 -10.80 1.52
C ILE A 90 8.27 -10.49 0.90
N THR A 91 8.25 -10.19 -0.40
CA THR A 91 9.40 -9.66 -1.16
C THR A 91 9.37 -8.13 -1.19
N VAL A 92 8.16 -7.54 -1.32
CA VAL A 92 7.97 -6.09 -1.44
C VAL A 92 6.90 -5.61 -0.46
N PHE A 93 7.26 -4.61 0.34
CA PHE A 93 6.34 -3.85 1.17
C PHE A 93 6.01 -2.54 0.48
N ALA A 94 4.75 -2.35 0.07
CA ALA A 94 4.29 -1.16 -0.62
C ALA A 94 3.27 -0.39 0.22
N GLN A 95 3.43 0.95 0.23
CA GLN A 95 2.46 1.87 0.81
C GLN A 95 2.51 3.17 0.03
N ASN A 96 1.39 3.54 -0.58
CA ASN A 96 1.36 4.63 -1.53
C ASN A 96 1.39 6.01 -0.86
N ILE A 97 2.27 6.89 -1.36
CA ILE A 97 2.31 8.31 -0.98
C ILE A 97 1.19 9.10 -1.67
N GLU A 98 0.73 8.62 -2.81
CA GLU A 98 -0.39 9.05 -3.64
C GLU A 98 -0.19 10.39 -4.33
N THR A 99 0.32 11.40 -3.63
CA THR A 99 0.52 12.75 -4.18
C THR A 99 1.65 13.48 -3.45
N VAL A 100 2.03 14.65 -3.95
CA VAL A 100 3.04 15.52 -3.34
C VAL A 100 2.56 16.11 -2.00
N LYS A 101 3.48 16.55 -1.16
CA LYS A 101 3.20 16.99 0.21
C LYS A 101 2.07 18.03 0.30
N ARG A 102 2.08 19.08 -0.53
CA ARG A 102 1.06 20.15 -0.54
C ARG A 102 -0.35 19.62 -0.84
N LEU A 103 -0.44 18.61 -1.72
CA LEU A 103 -1.71 18.05 -2.17
C LEU A 103 -2.24 16.92 -1.28
N THR A 104 -1.52 16.50 -0.24
CA THR A 104 -1.93 15.39 0.61
C THR A 104 -3.35 15.58 1.17
N HIS A 105 -3.64 16.67 1.86
CA HIS A 105 -4.96 16.90 2.45
C HIS A 105 -6.09 17.15 1.44
N PRO A 106 -5.87 17.90 0.34
CA PRO A 106 -6.88 18.02 -0.72
C PRO A 106 -7.23 16.68 -1.38
N VAL A 107 -6.27 15.79 -1.58
CA VAL A 107 -6.40 14.55 -2.36
C VAL A 107 -6.78 13.35 -1.49
N ARG A 108 -6.05 13.13 -0.39
CA ARG A 108 -6.18 11.93 0.46
C ARG A 108 -7.26 12.10 1.54
N ASP A 109 -7.51 11.02 2.27
CA ASP A 109 -8.30 11.06 3.51
C ASP A 109 -7.62 12.00 4.52
N PRO A 110 -8.38 12.78 5.32
CA PRO A 110 -7.81 13.68 6.33
C PRO A 110 -6.90 12.99 7.37
N ARG A 111 -7.05 11.69 7.59
CA ARG A 111 -6.22 10.89 8.51
C ARG A 111 -4.88 10.49 7.90
N ALA A 112 -4.79 10.46 6.57
CA ALA A 112 -3.55 10.12 5.88
C ALA A 112 -2.56 11.30 5.90
N SER A 113 -1.29 11.03 6.15
CA SER A 113 -0.26 12.05 6.10
C SER A 113 0.92 11.63 5.22
N TYR A 114 1.55 12.61 4.59
CA TYR A 114 2.74 12.44 3.78
C TYR A 114 3.90 11.90 4.62
N GLU A 115 4.12 12.50 5.78
CA GLU A 115 5.19 12.12 6.71
C GLU A 115 4.98 10.73 7.30
N GLN A 116 3.73 10.32 7.54
CA GLN A 116 3.44 8.99 8.06
C GLN A 116 3.76 7.91 7.02
N THR A 117 3.42 8.14 5.75
CA THR A 117 3.81 7.23 4.66
C THR A 117 5.32 7.04 4.61
N LEU A 118 6.10 8.13 4.64
CA LEU A 118 7.56 8.06 4.65
C LEU A 118 8.09 7.28 5.87
N LYS A 119 7.54 7.53 7.07
CA LYS A 119 7.94 6.83 8.31
C LYS A 119 7.64 5.34 8.24
N VAL A 120 6.49 4.95 7.73
CA VAL A 120 6.09 3.54 7.58
C VAL A 120 7.05 2.80 6.65
N LEU A 121 7.33 3.38 5.48
CA LEU A 121 8.27 2.79 4.51
C LEU A 121 9.69 2.71 5.06
N ALA A 122 10.19 3.79 5.66
CA ALA A 122 11.52 3.82 6.27
C ALA A 122 11.63 2.82 7.42
N TYR A 123 10.57 2.67 8.23
CA TYR A 123 10.56 1.68 9.31
C TYR A 123 10.61 0.25 8.79
N ALA A 124 9.76 -0.09 7.81
CA ALA A 124 9.76 -1.41 7.19
C ALA A 124 11.15 -1.78 6.62
N LYS A 125 11.78 -0.84 5.90
CA LYS A 125 13.13 -1.01 5.35
C LYS A 125 14.20 -1.17 6.43
N LYS A 126 14.13 -0.37 7.49
CA LYS A 126 15.06 -0.45 8.62
C LYS A 126 14.92 -1.76 9.39
N TYR A 127 13.67 -2.21 9.62
CA TYR A 127 13.36 -3.43 10.36
C TYR A 127 13.81 -4.69 9.62
N LYS A 128 13.61 -4.73 8.28
CA LYS A 128 13.97 -5.86 7.44
C LYS A 128 14.66 -5.39 6.14
N PRO A 129 15.97 -5.14 6.19
CA PRO A 129 16.70 -4.52 5.06
C PRO A 129 16.66 -5.28 3.74
N GLU A 130 16.43 -6.59 3.78
CA GLU A 130 16.39 -7.44 2.60
C GLU A 130 15.12 -7.30 1.76
N ILE A 131 14.01 -6.81 2.31
CA ILE A 131 12.81 -6.55 1.51
C ILE A 131 12.96 -5.28 0.68
N LEU A 132 12.23 -5.19 -0.41
CA LEU A 132 12.09 -3.95 -1.17
C LEU A 132 10.92 -3.14 -0.62
N THR A 133 11.09 -1.82 -0.56
CA THR A 133 10.02 -0.88 -0.26
C THR A 133 9.57 -0.17 -1.51
N LYS A 134 8.26 0.01 -1.66
CA LYS A 134 7.66 0.59 -2.87
C LYS A 134 6.59 1.61 -2.52
N THR A 135 6.48 2.63 -3.37
CA THR A 135 5.41 3.62 -3.30
C THR A 135 4.94 4.02 -4.69
N SER A 136 3.77 4.65 -4.74
CA SER A 136 3.18 5.17 -5.97
C SER A 136 2.79 6.63 -5.82
N LEU A 137 2.98 7.39 -6.90
CA LEU A 137 2.62 8.80 -7.02
C LEU A 137 1.69 8.98 -8.23
N MET A 138 0.51 9.53 -8.00
CA MET A 138 -0.40 9.93 -9.07
C MET A 138 0.02 11.31 -9.60
N LEU A 139 -0.05 11.48 -10.91
CA LEU A 139 0.24 12.73 -11.61
C LEU A 139 -1.01 13.29 -12.28
N GLY A 140 -1.08 14.62 -12.41
CA GLY A 140 -2.20 15.31 -13.04
C GLY A 140 -3.25 15.83 -12.06
N LEU A 141 -2.88 16.03 -10.78
CA LEU A 141 -3.72 16.57 -9.72
C LEU A 141 -3.36 18.02 -9.33
N GLY A 142 -2.48 18.68 -10.11
CA GLY A 142 -2.03 20.06 -9.89
C GLY A 142 -0.70 20.19 -9.15
N GLU A 143 0.09 19.12 -9.11
CA GLU A 143 1.49 19.14 -8.65
C GLU A 143 2.40 19.87 -9.63
N THR A 144 3.47 20.49 -9.14
CA THR A 144 4.53 21.05 -9.98
C THR A 144 5.68 20.05 -10.16
N GLU A 145 6.55 20.29 -11.14
CA GLU A 145 7.73 19.47 -11.37
C GLU A 145 8.68 19.51 -10.15
N GLU A 146 8.87 20.68 -9.56
CA GLU A 146 9.70 20.85 -8.36
C GLU A 146 9.16 20.05 -7.18
N GLU A 147 7.83 19.97 -7.00
CA GLU A 147 7.20 19.18 -5.95
C GLU A 147 7.37 17.69 -6.18
N ILE A 148 7.32 17.23 -7.43
CA ILE A 148 7.60 15.84 -7.80
C ILE A 148 9.07 15.50 -7.47
N LEU A 149 10.02 16.33 -7.90
CA LEU A 149 11.45 16.14 -7.62
C LEU A 149 11.73 16.15 -6.11
N GLN A 150 11.13 17.07 -5.35
CA GLN A 150 11.24 17.08 -3.89
C GLN A 150 10.68 15.78 -3.27
N THR A 151 9.56 15.29 -3.77
CA THR A 151 8.98 14.02 -3.30
C THR A 151 9.92 12.84 -3.58
N MET A 152 10.58 12.83 -4.74
CA MET A 152 11.58 11.80 -5.07
C MET A 152 12.79 11.88 -4.13
N ASP A 153 13.26 13.07 -3.79
CA ASP A 153 14.35 13.26 -2.83
C ASP A 153 13.95 12.81 -1.42
N ASP A 154 12.74 13.15 -0.97
CA ASP A 154 12.21 12.70 0.31
C ASP A 154 12.11 11.16 0.37
N LEU A 155 11.66 10.50 -0.69
CA LEU A 155 11.60 9.04 -0.80
C LEU A 155 12.99 8.41 -0.74
N ARG A 156 13.95 8.98 -1.46
CA ARG A 156 15.35 8.53 -1.44
C ARG A 156 15.98 8.66 -0.05
N ALA A 157 15.75 9.80 0.61
CA ALA A 157 16.22 10.05 1.98
C ALA A 157 15.63 9.06 3.00
N ASN A 158 14.45 8.49 2.72
CA ASN A 158 13.79 7.46 3.51
C ASN A 158 14.04 6.02 3.01
N HIS A 159 15.04 5.83 2.14
CA HIS A 159 15.49 4.53 1.62
C HIS A 159 14.39 3.72 0.89
N VAL A 160 13.48 4.41 0.20
CA VAL A 160 12.48 3.75 -0.64
C VAL A 160 13.15 3.25 -1.92
N ASP A 161 12.97 1.95 -2.23
CA ASP A 161 13.66 1.30 -3.34
C ASP A 161 12.96 1.54 -4.68
N ILE A 162 11.63 1.57 -4.70
CA ILE A 162 10.82 1.60 -5.93
C ILE A 162 9.80 2.72 -5.86
N LEU A 163 9.81 3.62 -6.85
CA LEU A 163 8.74 4.58 -7.10
C LEU A 163 8.08 4.25 -8.44
N THR A 164 6.75 4.14 -8.44
CA THR A 164 5.94 4.12 -9.66
C THR A 164 5.16 5.42 -9.78
N MET A 165 5.05 5.92 -11.00
CA MET A 165 4.26 7.12 -11.30
C MET A 165 3.25 6.80 -12.39
N GLY A 166 2.04 7.33 -12.26
CA GLY A 166 0.99 7.12 -13.24
C GLY A 166 0.00 8.26 -13.29
N GLN A 167 -0.64 8.44 -14.44
CA GLN A 167 -1.69 9.44 -14.63
C GLN A 167 -2.88 9.14 -13.72
N TYR A 168 -3.31 10.13 -12.96
CA TYR A 168 -4.60 10.08 -12.29
C TYR A 168 -5.72 10.09 -13.34
N LEU A 169 -6.66 9.14 -13.22
CA LEU A 169 -7.87 9.07 -14.02
C LEU A 169 -9.07 9.19 -13.08
N GLN A 170 -9.93 10.16 -13.34
CA GLN A 170 -11.14 10.41 -12.54
C GLN A 170 -12.10 9.24 -12.63
N PRO A 171 -12.40 8.50 -11.52
CA PRO A 171 -13.26 7.32 -11.60
C PRO A 171 -14.72 7.64 -11.89
N THR A 172 -15.25 8.70 -11.32
CA THR A 172 -16.62 9.22 -11.56
C THR A 172 -16.65 10.74 -11.39
N LEU A 173 -17.70 11.39 -11.81
CA LEU A 173 -17.89 12.85 -11.69
C LEU A 173 -17.89 13.36 -10.23
N ASN A 174 -18.01 12.48 -9.24
CA ASN A 174 -17.98 12.83 -7.82
C ASN A 174 -16.54 12.82 -7.23
N HIS A 175 -15.55 12.39 -8.02
CA HIS A 175 -14.15 12.37 -7.62
C HIS A 175 -13.42 13.63 -8.09
N LEU A 176 -12.18 13.79 -7.63
CA LEU A 176 -11.34 14.92 -8.02
C LEU A 176 -11.22 15.01 -9.55
N GLU A 177 -11.32 16.21 -10.07
CA GLU A 177 -11.10 16.47 -11.49
C GLU A 177 -9.61 16.30 -11.83
N ILE A 178 -9.35 15.93 -13.10
CA ILE A 178 -7.99 15.91 -13.64
C ILE A 178 -7.58 17.35 -13.90
N ASP A 179 -6.47 17.81 -13.29
CA ASP A 179 -5.93 19.14 -13.56
C ASP A 179 -5.27 19.19 -14.95
N ARG A 180 -4.48 18.15 -15.26
CA ARG A 180 -3.82 18.02 -16.57
C ARG A 180 -3.46 16.57 -16.87
N TYR A 181 -3.30 16.26 -18.15
CA TYR A 181 -2.66 15.02 -18.61
C TYR A 181 -1.16 15.23 -18.74
N ILE A 182 -0.39 14.22 -18.29
CA ILE A 182 1.07 14.20 -18.27
C ILE A 182 1.55 13.42 -19.50
#